data_8b3217d63b22805559ce1c22e203504d
#
_entry.id   8b3217d63b22805559ce1c22e203504d
#
_cell.length_a   1.000
_cell.length_b   1.000
_cell.length_c   1.000
_cell.angle_alpha   90.00
_cell.angle_beta   90.00
_cell.angle_gamma   90.00
#
_symmetry.space_group_name_H-M   'P 1'
#
loop_
_entity.id
_entity.type
_entity.pdbx_description
1 polymer ?
#
loop_
_entity_poly.entity_id
_entity_poly.type
_entity_poly.pdbx_seq_one_letter_code
_entity_poly.pdbx_strand_id
1 'polypeptide(L)'
;MSLTASYLIDRFEYRDGMLFYKKSVGMMKGGSKVGTIFNGYIRTLINRKSHFVHRIIFMMHHGFLPEFLDHIDGNRSNNLIENLRPATR
;
A
#
# COMPACT_ATOMS: atom_id res chain seq x y z
N MET A 1 -11.96 7.10 -10.92
CA MET A 1 -11.82 5.64 -11.06
C MET A 1 -11.39 5.06 -9.72
N SER A 2 -12.12 4.07 -9.23
CA SER A 2 -11.78 3.42 -7.97
C SER A 2 -10.67 2.43 -8.16
N LEU A 3 -9.78 2.34 -7.17
CA LEU A 3 -8.78 1.29 -7.14
C LEU A 3 -9.44 -0.02 -6.70
N THR A 4 -9.09 -1.11 -7.36
CA THR A 4 -9.56 -2.44 -7.00
C THR A 4 -8.38 -3.28 -6.56
N ALA A 5 -8.67 -4.34 -5.80
CA ALA A 5 -7.62 -5.29 -5.41
C ALA A 5 -6.95 -5.88 -6.65
N SER A 6 -7.73 -6.21 -7.67
CA SER A 6 -7.22 -6.78 -8.92
C SER A 6 -6.21 -5.85 -9.61
N TYR A 7 -6.55 -4.55 -9.71
CA TYR A 7 -5.66 -3.56 -10.28
C TYR A 7 -4.34 -3.48 -9.51
N LEU A 8 -4.44 -3.45 -8.18
CA LEU A 8 -3.27 -3.30 -7.32
C LEU A 8 -2.37 -4.54 -7.35
N ILE A 9 -2.98 -5.73 -7.35
CA ILE A 9 -2.25 -7.00 -7.40
C ILE A 9 -1.51 -7.14 -8.73
N ASP A 10 -2.11 -6.66 -9.82
CA ASP A 10 -1.47 -6.68 -11.12
C ASP A 10 -0.26 -5.73 -11.19
N ARG A 11 -0.30 -4.64 -10.43
CA ARG A 11 0.71 -3.59 -10.47
C ARG A 11 1.85 -3.81 -9.48
N PHE A 12 1.55 -4.32 -8.29
CA PHE A 12 2.49 -4.40 -7.18
C PHE A 12 2.65 -5.82 -6.67
N GLU A 13 3.84 -6.08 -6.14
CA GLU A 13 4.13 -7.30 -5.39
C GLU A 13 4.34 -6.95 -3.93
N TYR A 14 3.65 -7.67 -3.03
CA TYR A 14 3.83 -7.53 -1.60
C TYR A 14 4.90 -8.50 -1.11
N ARG A 15 5.86 -7.98 -0.32
CA ARG A 15 6.86 -8.82 0.37
C ARG A 15 7.20 -8.18 1.72
N ASP A 16 6.91 -8.89 2.80
CA ASP A 16 7.31 -8.52 4.16
C ASP A 16 6.98 -7.07 4.51
N GLY A 17 5.76 -6.64 4.22
CA GLY A 17 5.31 -5.29 4.55
C GLY A 17 5.73 -4.22 3.56
N MET A 18 6.33 -4.58 2.46
CA MET A 18 6.78 -3.65 1.44
C MET A 18 6.16 -3.99 0.10
N LEU A 19 6.00 -2.97 -0.74
CA LEU A 19 5.52 -3.16 -2.11
C LEU A 19 6.65 -2.91 -3.10
N PHE A 20 6.63 -3.68 -4.19
CA PHE A 20 7.57 -3.54 -5.28
C PHE A 20 6.79 -3.49 -6.59
N TYR A 21 7.29 -2.75 -7.57
CA TYR A 21 6.68 -2.69 -8.89
C TYR A 21 6.90 -4.02 -9.61
N LYS A 22 5.83 -4.62 -10.13
CA LYS A 22 5.95 -5.83 -10.96
C LYS A 22 6.53 -5.54 -12.33
N LYS A 23 6.18 -4.37 -12.88
CA LYS A 23 6.60 -3.94 -14.22
C LYS A 23 7.09 -2.51 -14.12
N SER A 24 7.86 -2.09 -15.12
CA SER A 24 8.25 -0.69 -15.22
C SER A 24 7.01 0.17 -15.47
N VAL A 25 6.90 1.27 -14.73
CA VAL A 25 5.79 2.21 -14.81
C VAL A 25 6.38 3.61 -14.84
N GLY A 26 6.24 4.31 -15.96
CA GLY A 26 6.86 5.61 -16.13
C GLY A 26 8.37 5.49 -15.93
N MET A 27 8.91 6.27 -14.99
CA MET A 27 10.35 6.25 -14.67
C MET A 27 10.71 5.17 -13.64
N MET A 28 9.72 4.45 -13.10
CA MET A 28 9.96 3.44 -12.07
C MET A 28 10.21 2.10 -12.72
N LYS A 29 11.33 1.48 -12.39
CA LYS A 29 11.69 0.17 -12.94
C LYS A 29 10.96 -0.95 -12.22
N GLY A 30 10.55 -1.99 -12.97
CA GLY A 30 10.05 -3.22 -12.37
C GLY A 30 11.06 -3.77 -11.37
N GLY A 31 10.57 -4.23 -10.23
CA GLY A 31 11.40 -4.72 -9.13
C GLY A 31 11.81 -3.65 -8.13
N SER A 32 11.65 -2.35 -8.45
CA SER A 32 12.00 -1.32 -7.49
C SER A 32 10.94 -1.17 -6.40
N LYS A 33 11.39 -0.70 -5.24
CA LYS A 33 10.52 -0.51 -4.07
C LYS A 33 9.57 0.65 -4.30
N VAL A 34 8.33 0.49 -3.85
CA VAL A 34 7.27 1.46 -3.99
C VAL A 34 7.22 2.37 -2.77
N GLY A 35 7.15 3.68 -3.02
CA GLY A 35 6.79 4.63 -1.99
C GLY A 35 7.95 5.32 -1.30
N THR A 36 7.60 6.44 -0.68
CA THR A 36 8.51 7.26 0.12
C THR A 36 7.86 7.58 1.45
N ILE A 37 8.68 7.89 2.44
CA ILE A 37 8.18 8.18 3.79
C ILE A 37 7.62 9.59 3.84
N PHE A 38 6.47 9.75 4.52
CA PHE A 38 5.82 11.04 4.73
C PHE A 38 5.12 11.01 6.09
N ASN A 39 5.59 11.81 7.04
CA ASN A 39 5.06 11.84 8.40
C ASN A 39 5.00 10.45 9.05
N GLY A 40 6.02 9.63 8.80
CA GLY A 40 6.09 8.27 9.33
C GLY A 40 5.34 7.23 8.52
N TYR A 41 4.44 7.65 7.62
CA TYR A 41 3.74 6.74 6.70
C TYR A 41 4.54 6.57 5.42
N ILE A 42 4.29 5.46 4.73
CA ILE A 42 4.81 5.25 3.36
C ILE A 42 3.70 5.59 2.39
N ARG A 43 3.98 6.41 1.39
CA ARG A 43 2.98 6.78 0.39
C ARG A 43 3.56 6.71 -1.02
N THR A 44 2.70 6.54 -2.01
CA THR A 44 3.07 6.54 -3.42
C THR A 44 1.99 7.21 -4.25
N LEU A 45 2.33 7.55 -5.48
CA LEU A 45 1.37 8.11 -6.43
C LEU A 45 0.86 7.02 -7.36
N ILE A 46 -0.44 6.99 -7.57
CA ILE A 46 -1.08 6.16 -8.59
C ILE A 46 -1.98 7.10 -9.39
N ASN A 47 -1.71 7.21 -10.68
CA ASN A 47 -2.48 8.10 -11.57
C ASN A 47 -2.54 9.53 -11.00
N ARG A 48 -1.40 10.03 -10.52
CA ARG A 48 -1.22 11.39 -9.98
C ARG A 48 -1.94 11.65 -8.65
N LYS A 49 -2.48 10.61 -8.02
CA LYS A 49 -3.11 10.72 -6.70
C LYS A 49 -2.24 10.02 -5.67
N SER A 50 -2.10 10.64 -4.50
CA SER A 50 -1.33 10.08 -3.41
C SER A 50 -2.14 9.01 -2.67
N HIS A 51 -1.50 7.88 -2.40
CA HIS A 51 -2.11 6.78 -1.66
C HIS A 51 -1.11 6.27 -0.63
N PHE A 52 -1.60 5.94 0.56
CA PHE A 52 -0.77 5.31 1.58
C PHE A 52 -0.59 3.84 1.27
N VAL A 53 0.65 3.37 1.39
CA VAL A 53 1.02 1.99 1.06
C VAL A 53 0.29 0.99 1.96
N HIS A 54 0.09 1.31 3.26
CA HIS A 54 -0.63 0.39 4.15
C HIS A 54 -2.07 0.14 3.66
N ARG A 55 -2.72 1.15 3.11
CA ARG A 55 -4.07 1.01 2.57
C ARG A 55 -4.06 0.16 1.29
N ILE A 56 -3.06 0.34 0.45
CA ILE A 56 -2.90 -0.49 -0.75
C ILE A 56 -2.69 -1.95 -0.36
N ILE A 57 -1.82 -2.21 0.59
CA ILE A 57 -1.53 -3.58 1.07
C ILE A 57 -2.78 -4.24 1.62
N PHE A 58 -3.56 -3.51 2.44
CA PHE A 58 -4.79 -4.06 3.00
C PHE A 58 -5.78 -4.42 1.89
N MET A 59 -5.98 -3.52 0.94
CA MET A 59 -6.89 -3.77 -0.18
C MET A 59 -6.46 -4.97 -1.01
N MET A 60 -5.16 -5.14 -1.26
CA MET A 60 -4.65 -6.27 -2.01
C MET A 60 -4.94 -7.61 -1.34
N HIS A 61 -4.90 -7.64 0.00
CA HIS A 61 -5.07 -8.87 0.76
C HIS A 61 -6.53 -9.20 1.07
N HIS A 62 -7.35 -8.18 1.30
CA HIS A 62 -8.72 -8.38 1.80
C HIS A 62 -9.81 -8.03 0.79
N GLY A 63 -9.46 -7.35 -0.29
CA GLY A 63 -10.42 -7.01 -1.34
C GLY A 63 -11.34 -5.84 -1.04
N PHE A 64 -11.20 -5.22 0.12
CA PHE A 64 -11.96 -4.02 0.47
C PHE A 64 -11.07 -3.08 1.27
N LEU A 65 -11.50 -1.83 1.42
CA LEU A 65 -10.74 -0.83 2.14
C LEU A 65 -11.63 -0.16 3.18
N PRO A 66 -11.33 -0.35 4.48
CA PRO A 66 -12.11 0.29 5.54
C PRO A 66 -11.86 1.81 5.53
N GLU A 67 -12.78 2.56 6.10
CA GLU A 67 -12.63 4.00 6.24
C GLU A 67 -11.39 4.35 7.07
N PHE A 68 -11.19 3.64 8.18
CA PHE A 68 -10.03 3.82 9.04
C PHE A 68 -9.25 2.52 9.16
N LEU A 69 -7.94 2.64 9.06
CA LEU A 69 -7.01 1.52 9.13
C LEU A 69 -5.92 1.87 10.13
N ASP A 70 -5.61 0.93 11.03
CA ASP A 70 -4.69 1.16 12.14
C ASP A 70 -3.49 0.24 12.04
N HIS A 71 -2.34 0.74 12.51
CA HIS A 71 -1.13 -0.06 12.71
C HIS A 71 -1.15 -0.58 14.15
N ILE A 72 -1.27 -1.90 14.32
CA ILE A 72 -1.48 -2.51 15.63
C ILE A 72 -0.38 -2.12 16.63
N ASP A 73 0.87 -2.10 16.17
CA ASP A 73 2.01 -1.74 17.01
C ASP A 73 2.26 -0.23 17.11
N GLY A 74 1.42 0.59 16.46
CA GLY A 74 1.59 2.04 16.42
C GLY A 74 2.69 2.54 15.50
N ASN A 75 3.42 1.67 14.85
CA ASN A 75 4.49 2.05 13.91
C ASN A 75 3.91 2.24 12.50
N ARG A 76 3.82 3.49 12.08
CA ARG A 76 3.21 3.88 10.80
C ARG A 76 3.93 3.33 9.56
N SER A 77 5.16 2.90 9.73
CA SER A 77 5.97 2.34 8.64
C SER A 77 5.98 0.82 8.63
N ASN A 78 5.41 0.17 9.65
CA ASN A 78 5.33 -1.28 9.71
C ASN A 78 4.06 -1.75 9.00
N ASN A 79 4.19 -2.03 7.71
CA ASN A 79 3.07 -2.36 6.84
C ASN A 79 2.94 -3.87 6.58
N LEU A 80 3.48 -4.70 7.48
CA LEU A 80 3.17 -6.12 7.48
C LEU A 80 1.66 -6.29 7.55
N ILE A 81 1.11 -7.17 6.72
CA ILE A 81 -0.34 -7.33 6.64
C ILE A 81 -0.94 -7.69 8.01
N GLU A 82 -0.27 -8.51 8.80
CA GLU A 82 -0.72 -8.90 10.13
C GLU A 82 -0.68 -7.75 11.13
N ASN A 83 -0.04 -6.62 10.79
CA ASN A 83 0.00 -5.41 11.63
C ASN A 83 -1.08 -4.39 11.26
N LEU A 84 -1.90 -4.69 10.27
CA LEU A 84 -2.93 -3.76 9.78
C LEU A 84 -4.31 -4.30 10.15
N ARG A 85 -5.15 -3.44 10.71
CA ARG A 85 -6.52 -3.82 11.06
C ARG A 85 -7.48 -2.66 10.83
N PRO A 86 -8.75 -2.94 10.50
CA PRO A 86 -9.76 -1.90 10.49
C PRO A 86 -9.88 -1.29 11.88
N ALA A 87 -10.04 0.02 11.94
CA ALA A 87 -10.17 0.74 13.19
C ALA A 87 -11.54 1.38 13.26
N THR A 88 -12.01 1.59 14.48
CA THR A 88 -13.23 2.37 14.72
C THR A 88 -12.85 3.70 15.35
N ARG A 89 -13.70 4.66 15.18
CA ARG A 89 -13.51 5.96 15.80
C ARG A 89 -13.79 5.92 17.28
#